data_3a27969e5b6dba6f463722ac244e09b1
#
_entry.id   3a27969e5b6dba6f463722ac244e09b1
#
_cell.length_a   1.000
_cell.length_b   1.000
_cell.length_c   1.000
_cell.angle_alpha   90.00
_cell.angle_beta   90.00
_cell.angle_gamma   90.00
#
_symmetry.space_group_name_H-M   'P 1'
#
loop_
_entity.id
_entity.type
_entity.pdbx_description
1 polymer ?
#
loop_
_entity_poly.entity_id
_entity_poly.type
_entity_poly.pdbx_seq_one_letter_code
_entity_poly.pdbx_strand_id
1 'polypeptide(L)'
;MAVVTKLSVKDIQLAIRNSPWCDLRSDIIVPNVSWGLLPYEADLIQVKKSNLVVEYEIKRSFEDFKKDFTKYHTHDAQLIAYFYYVIPEKLIDKVRTFLINHFGSSENSPAVLYYDENGGIHTMMYENHKEFGNPKRKNYVKITESEKATLGRLVSIRYWNVQNEICEGGFSKKDREIKDLNETVKTLHKKVKELQEREDSGKWIKSFESLPSDDRYVILRFFDRIGIGYYDHKKNHWMDENGNVLKRYVLGWSEAPLMDKFYI
;
A
#
# COMPACT_ATOMS: atom_id res chain seq x y z
N MET A 1 -1.07 15.66 -3.43
CA MET A 1 -0.01 14.89 -2.72
C MET A 1 -0.02 13.49 -3.29
N ALA A 2 1.07 13.06 -3.93
CA ALA A 2 1.20 11.70 -4.42
C ALA A 2 1.25 10.75 -3.21
N VAL A 3 0.41 9.73 -3.22
CA VAL A 3 0.45 8.66 -2.21
C VAL A 3 1.76 7.92 -2.43
N VAL A 4 2.75 8.13 -1.55
CA VAL A 4 3.98 7.35 -1.53
C VAL A 4 3.59 5.93 -1.16
N THR A 5 3.44 5.07 -2.15
CA THR A 5 3.16 3.65 -1.95
C THR A 5 4.37 3.03 -1.28
N LYS A 6 4.19 2.52 -0.07
CA LYS A 6 5.24 1.83 0.68
C LYS A 6 5.71 0.60 -0.12
N LEU A 7 7.00 0.55 -0.49
CA LEU A 7 7.59 -0.55 -1.24
C LEU A 7 7.31 -1.91 -0.57
N SER A 8 6.89 -2.88 -1.35
CA SER A 8 6.72 -4.27 -0.89
C SER A 8 8.07 -4.96 -0.75
N VAL A 9 8.13 -6.11 -0.06
CA VAL A 9 9.35 -6.92 -0.01
C VAL A 9 9.80 -7.35 -1.40
N LYS A 10 8.86 -7.67 -2.29
CA LYS A 10 9.16 -8.02 -3.70
C LYS A 10 9.80 -6.86 -4.46
N ASP A 11 9.34 -5.63 -4.24
CA ASP A 11 9.93 -4.45 -4.89
C ASP A 11 11.37 -4.24 -4.42
N ILE A 12 11.64 -4.45 -3.12
CA ILE A 12 12.98 -4.34 -2.53
C ILE A 12 13.89 -5.46 -3.04
N GLN A 13 13.42 -6.72 -3.09
CA GLN A 13 14.16 -7.85 -3.68
C GLN A 13 14.52 -7.57 -5.15
N LEU A 14 13.60 -7.01 -5.92
CA LEU A 14 13.82 -6.61 -7.31
C LEU A 14 14.84 -5.47 -7.42
N ALA A 15 14.78 -4.50 -6.52
CA ALA A 15 15.73 -3.39 -6.45
C ALA A 15 17.15 -3.89 -6.15
N ILE A 16 17.34 -4.80 -5.19
CA ILE A 16 18.63 -5.43 -4.88
C ILE A 16 19.16 -6.18 -6.12
N ARG A 17 18.31 -7.02 -6.75
CA ARG A 17 18.66 -7.77 -7.96
C ARG A 17 19.15 -6.87 -9.10
N ASN A 18 18.53 -5.70 -9.26
CA ASN A 18 18.84 -4.75 -10.32
C ASN A 18 19.94 -3.75 -9.95
N SER A 19 20.44 -3.80 -8.72
CA SER A 19 21.51 -2.94 -8.23
C SER A 19 22.89 -3.39 -8.75
N PRO A 20 23.90 -2.51 -8.68
CA PRO A 20 25.28 -2.87 -9.03
C PRO A 20 25.89 -3.99 -8.17
N TRP A 21 25.26 -4.38 -7.08
CA TRP A 21 25.68 -5.46 -6.19
C TRP A 21 25.54 -6.84 -6.82
N CYS A 22 24.67 -6.98 -7.84
CA CYS A 22 24.33 -8.23 -8.47
C CYS A 22 24.74 -8.21 -9.96
N ASP A 23 25.54 -9.19 -10.37
CA ASP A 23 25.82 -9.43 -11.78
C ASP A 23 24.84 -10.48 -12.33
N LEU A 24 23.80 -10.02 -13.00
CA LEU A 24 22.74 -10.90 -13.55
C LEU A 24 23.23 -11.92 -14.59
N ARG A 25 24.46 -11.78 -15.11
CA ARG A 25 25.02 -12.72 -16.07
C ARG A 25 25.77 -13.88 -15.41
N SER A 26 26.24 -13.68 -14.17
CA SER A 26 27.09 -14.66 -13.51
C SER A 26 26.55 -15.12 -12.15
N ASP A 27 25.69 -14.33 -11.51
CA ASP A 27 25.18 -14.60 -10.19
C ASP A 27 23.84 -15.34 -10.22
N ILE A 28 23.65 -16.27 -9.30
CA ILE A 28 22.35 -16.91 -9.06
C ILE A 28 21.66 -16.13 -7.95
N ILE A 29 20.49 -15.54 -8.23
CA ILE A 29 19.74 -14.72 -7.27
C ILE A 29 18.40 -15.37 -7.02
N VAL A 30 18.12 -15.73 -5.76
CA VAL A 30 16.94 -16.49 -5.37
C VAL A 30 16.25 -15.82 -4.18
N PRO A 31 15.00 -15.32 -4.34
CA PRO A 31 14.25 -14.77 -3.22
C PRO A 31 13.65 -15.87 -2.34
N ASN A 32 13.41 -15.58 -1.07
CA ASN A 32 12.68 -16.40 -0.08
C ASN A 32 13.18 -17.87 -0.02
N VAL A 33 14.46 -18.06 0.25
CA VAL A 33 15.09 -19.40 0.31
C VAL A 33 14.86 -20.00 1.67
N SER A 34 14.00 -21.02 1.78
CA SER A 34 13.65 -21.70 3.04
C SER A 34 13.93 -23.19 3.03
N TRP A 35 14.34 -23.78 1.90
CA TRP A 35 14.20 -25.21 1.70
C TRP A 35 15.56 -25.93 1.63
N GLY A 36 15.88 -26.68 2.71
CA GLY A 36 16.95 -27.69 2.68
C GLY A 36 18.38 -27.16 2.52
N LEU A 37 18.55 -25.85 2.37
CA LEU A 37 19.82 -25.21 2.20
C LEU A 37 20.25 -24.42 3.47
N LEU A 38 19.29 -23.74 4.08
CA LEU A 38 19.47 -22.98 5.32
C LEU A 38 18.53 -23.51 6.41
N PRO A 39 18.90 -23.39 7.70
CA PRO A 39 18.02 -23.78 8.79
C PRO A 39 16.88 -22.77 9.07
N TYR A 40 16.82 -21.71 8.32
CA TYR A 40 15.82 -20.63 8.37
C TYR A 40 15.46 -20.16 6.97
N GLU A 41 14.46 -19.30 6.86
CA GLU A 41 14.09 -18.64 5.62
C GLU A 41 14.90 -17.34 5.45
N ALA A 42 15.61 -17.21 4.31
CA ALA A 42 16.31 -16.00 3.93
C ALA A 42 15.50 -15.23 2.88
N ASP A 43 15.37 -13.92 3.07
CA ASP A 43 14.60 -13.08 2.15
C ASP A 43 15.17 -13.05 0.74
N LEU A 44 16.49 -12.97 0.59
CA LEU A 44 17.16 -13.02 -0.70
C LEU A 44 18.57 -13.61 -0.57
N ILE A 45 18.89 -14.58 -1.41
CA ILE A 45 20.21 -15.19 -1.54
C ILE A 45 20.79 -14.86 -2.90
N GLN A 46 22.06 -14.43 -2.92
CA GLN A 46 22.89 -14.28 -4.11
C GLN A 46 24.08 -15.23 -4.02
N VAL A 47 24.25 -16.08 -5.02
CA VAL A 47 25.46 -16.89 -5.18
C VAL A 47 26.34 -16.22 -6.24
N LYS A 48 27.50 -15.75 -5.81
CA LYS A 48 28.45 -15.09 -6.72
C LYS A 48 29.20 -16.12 -7.60
N LYS A 49 29.73 -15.68 -8.72
CA LYS A 49 30.61 -16.50 -9.59
C LYS A 49 31.74 -17.19 -8.82
N SER A 50 32.21 -16.61 -7.72
CA SER A 50 33.23 -17.15 -6.84
C SER A 50 32.76 -18.27 -5.90
N ASN A 51 31.49 -18.69 -6.02
CA ASN A 51 30.81 -19.64 -5.14
C ASN A 51 30.63 -19.14 -3.69
N LEU A 52 30.70 -17.83 -3.48
CA LEU A 52 30.40 -17.20 -2.21
C LEU A 52 28.92 -16.83 -2.17
N VAL A 53 28.31 -17.06 -1.04
CA VAL A 53 26.88 -16.78 -0.84
C VAL A 53 26.73 -15.49 -0.04
N VAL A 54 25.85 -14.64 -0.54
CA VAL A 54 25.41 -13.38 0.11
C VAL A 54 23.96 -13.54 0.53
N GLU A 55 23.65 -13.19 1.76
CA GLU A 55 22.30 -13.11 2.27
C GLU A 55 21.92 -11.65 2.48
N TYR A 56 20.72 -11.30 2.06
CA TYR A 56 20.09 -10.01 2.30
C TYR A 56 18.82 -10.22 3.11
N GLU A 57 18.77 -9.67 4.30
CA GLU A 57 17.63 -9.74 5.21
C GLU A 57 16.90 -8.41 5.24
N ILE A 58 15.66 -8.38 4.77
CA ILE A 58 14.88 -7.16 4.53
C ILE A 58 14.04 -6.83 5.76
N LYS A 59 14.24 -5.65 6.33
CA LYS A 59 13.47 -5.17 7.49
C LYS A 59 12.75 -3.88 7.14
N ARG A 60 11.44 -3.88 7.20
CA ARG A 60 10.59 -2.74 6.81
C ARG A 60 10.22 -1.82 7.98
N SER A 61 10.46 -2.25 9.21
CA SER A 61 10.23 -1.48 10.43
C SER A 61 11.33 -1.72 11.45
N PHE A 62 11.50 -0.75 12.35
CA PHE A 62 12.50 -0.88 13.41
C PHE A 62 12.14 -1.98 14.41
N GLU A 63 10.85 -2.19 14.67
CA GLU A 63 10.38 -3.26 15.54
C GLU A 63 10.68 -4.65 14.97
N ASP A 64 10.50 -4.83 13.67
CA ASP A 64 10.85 -6.06 12.96
C ASP A 64 12.37 -6.29 12.98
N PHE A 65 13.15 -5.23 12.76
CA PHE A 65 14.59 -5.27 12.87
C PHE A 65 15.05 -5.72 14.27
N LYS A 66 14.51 -5.14 15.34
CA LYS A 66 14.86 -5.51 16.73
C LYS A 66 14.49 -6.96 17.06
N LYS A 67 13.37 -7.46 16.59
CA LYS A 67 12.92 -8.83 16.81
C LYS A 67 13.93 -9.87 16.33
N ASP A 68 14.72 -9.56 15.32
CA ASP A 68 15.71 -10.47 14.78
C ASP A 68 16.80 -10.83 15.80
N PHE A 69 17.15 -9.89 16.67
CA PHE A 69 18.14 -10.08 17.73
C PHE A 69 17.60 -10.85 18.95
N THR A 70 16.31 -11.13 18.98
CA THR A 70 15.65 -11.93 20.03
C THR A 70 15.27 -13.33 19.55
N LYS A 71 15.43 -13.62 18.24
CA LYS A 71 15.15 -14.93 17.67
C LYS A 71 16.22 -15.92 18.09
N TYR A 72 15.80 -17.18 18.29
CA TYR A 72 16.71 -18.28 18.58
C TYR A 72 17.64 -18.61 17.40
N HIS A 73 17.20 -18.31 16.18
CA HIS A 73 17.98 -18.50 14.96
C HIS A 73 18.66 -17.17 14.61
N THR A 74 19.95 -17.14 14.79
CA THR A 74 20.83 -16.11 14.23
C THR A 74 21.15 -16.50 12.78
N HIS A 75 21.26 -15.52 11.88
CA HIS A 75 21.61 -15.73 10.47
C HIS A 75 23.09 -16.19 10.33
N ASP A 76 23.47 -17.30 10.99
CA ASP A 76 24.85 -17.75 11.16
C ASP A 76 25.20 -19.03 10.40
N ALA A 77 24.37 -19.40 9.42
CA ALA A 77 24.66 -20.56 8.57
C ALA A 77 26.05 -20.43 7.93
N GLN A 78 26.87 -21.48 8.05
CA GLN A 78 28.23 -21.51 7.49
C GLN A 78 28.28 -21.29 5.97
N LEU A 79 27.18 -21.54 5.28
CA LEU A 79 27.07 -21.28 3.86
C LEU A 79 27.13 -19.78 3.52
N ILE A 80 26.78 -18.91 4.46
CA ILE A 80 26.68 -17.46 4.23
C ILE A 80 28.06 -16.82 4.43
N ALA A 81 28.65 -16.35 3.35
CA ALA A 81 29.92 -15.64 3.35
C ALA A 81 29.78 -14.15 3.64
N TYR A 82 28.68 -13.55 3.19
CA TYR A 82 28.37 -12.14 3.38
C TYR A 82 26.91 -12.00 3.83
N PHE A 83 26.66 -11.11 4.78
CA PHE A 83 25.33 -10.85 5.31
C PHE A 83 25.05 -9.35 5.38
N TYR A 84 23.90 -8.94 4.89
CA TYR A 84 23.44 -7.55 4.91
C TYR A 84 22.03 -7.46 5.45
N TYR A 85 21.78 -6.55 6.39
CA TYR A 85 20.46 -6.04 6.61
C TYR A 85 20.11 -5.01 5.54
N VAL A 86 18.87 -5.01 5.08
CA VAL A 86 18.34 -4.03 4.11
C VAL A 86 17.16 -3.32 4.73
N ILE A 87 17.31 -2.03 5.00
CA ILE A 87 16.35 -1.22 5.75
C ILE A 87 15.88 0.01 4.94
N PRO A 88 14.71 0.61 5.23
CA PRO A 88 14.36 1.89 4.64
C PRO A 88 15.26 3.01 5.17
N GLU A 89 15.58 3.98 4.32
CA GLU A 89 16.46 5.13 4.62
C GLU A 89 16.11 5.81 5.95
N LYS A 90 14.83 6.02 6.21
CA LYS A 90 14.32 6.66 7.44
C LYS A 90 14.67 5.94 8.74
N LEU A 91 15.14 4.71 8.68
CA LEU A 91 15.53 3.92 9.86
C LEU A 91 17.03 3.96 10.14
N ILE A 92 17.85 4.57 9.29
CA ILE A 92 19.32 4.58 9.36
C ILE A 92 19.79 4.94 10.76
N ASP A 93 19.38 6.09 11.31
CA ASP A 93 19.89 6.58 12.59
C ASP A 93 19.49 5.66 13.77
N LYS A 94 18.25 5.15 13.76
CA LYS A 94 17.76 4.25 14.80
C LYS A 94 18.50 2.92 14.76
N VAL A 95 18.72 2.38 13.56
CA VAL A 95 19.42 1.10 13.37
C VAL A 95 20.90 1.25 13.72
N ARG A 96 21.55 2.33 13.28
CA ARG A 96 22.94 2.64 13.62
C ARG A 96 23.15 2.69 15.13
N THR A 97 22.35 3.48 15.82
CA THR A 97 22.41 3.62 17.27
C THR A 97 22.20 2.28 17.98
N PHE A 98 21.21 1.51 17.54
CA PHE A 98 20.93 0.20 18.11
C PHE A 98 22.11 -0.76 17.92
N LEU A 99 22.68 -0.85 16.70
CA LEU A 99 23.79 -1.76 16.41
C LEU A 99 25.07 -1.38 17.17
N ILE A 100 25.41 -0.10 17.27
CA ILE A 100 26.56 0.36 18.06
C ILE A 100 26.38 -0.02 19.53
N ASN A 101 25.20 0.22 20.09
CA ASN A 101 24.91 -0.14 21.48
C ASN A 101 24.95 -1.66 21.72
N HIS A 102 24.54 -2.47 20.73
CA HIS A 102 24.50 -3.93 20.86
C HIS A 102 25.87 -4.59 20.67
N PHE A 103 26.67 -4.11 19.70
CA PHE A 103 27.96 -4.72 19.33
C PHE A 103 29.18 -3.93 19.82
N GLY A 104 28.98 -2.78 20.44
CA GLY A 104 30.05 -1.92 20.98
C GLY A 104 30.78 -1.07 19.93
N SER A 105 30.69 -1.41 18.63
CA SER A 105 31.31 -0.64 17.55
C SER A 105 30.65 -0.93 16.22
N SER A 106 30.87 -0.04 15.24
CA SER A 106 30.42 -0.26 13.85
C SER A 106 31.13 -1.45 13.20
N GLU A 107 32.40 -1.66 13.48
CA GLU A 107 33.21 -2.74 12.87
C GLU A 107 32.78 -4.15 13.29
N ASN A 108 32.21 -4.27 14.47
CA ASN A 108 31.69 -5.54 14.99
C ASN A 108 30.22 -5.75 14.61
N SER A 109 29.56 -4.74 14.09
CA SER A 109 28.16 -4.79 13.67
C SER A 109 28.00 -5.49 12.33
N PRO A 110 26.85 -6.13 12.04
CA PRO A 110 26.54 -6.56 10.69
C PRO A 110 26.43 -5.36 9.73
N ALA A 111 26.73 -5.57 8.45
CA ALA A 111 26.63 -4.54 7.45
C ALA A 111 25.16 -4.22 7.13
N VAL A 112 24.93 -2.96 6.76
CA VAL A 112 23.59 -2.46 6.48
C VAL A 112 23.57 -1.75 5.14
N LEU A 113 22.65 -2.16 4.29
CA LEU A 113 22.21 -1.43 3.11
C LEU A 113 20.90 -0.71 3.44
N TYR A 114 20.61 0.36 2.73
CA TYR A 114 19.30 1.00 2.82
C TYR A 114 18.70 1.23 1.45
N TYR A 115 17.39 1.29 1.39
CA TYR A 115 16.63 1.67 0.20
C TYR A 115 15.94 3.01 0.40
N ASP A 116 15.97 3.83 -0.62
CA ASP A 116 15.27 5.11 -0.69
C ASP A 116 13.80 4.93 -1.16
N GLU A 117 13.07 6.02 -1.24
CA GLU A 117 11.65 6.03 -1.65
C GLU A 117 11.45 5.58 -3.11
N ASN A 118 12.49 5.69 -3.95
CA ASN A 118 12.47 5.28 -5.35
C ASN A 118 12.95 3.83 -5.56
N GLY A 119 13.35 3.15 -4.48
CA GLY A 119 13.89 1.79 -4.53
C GLY A 119 15.39 1.74 -4.87
N GLY A 120 16.11 2.86 -4.84
CA GLY A 120 17.57 2.85 -4.94
C GLY A 120 18.20 2.15 -3.75
N ILE A 121 19.19 1.26 -3.99
CA ILE A 121 19.90 0.54 -2.93
C ILE A 121 21.25 1.20 -2.69
N HIS A 122 21.53 1.53 -1.44
CA HIS A 122 22.70 2.27 -1.01
C HIS A 122 23.39 1.59 0.17
N THR A 123 24.70 1.81 0.33
CA THR A 123 25.46 1.37 1.51
C THR A 123 25.28 2.39 2.62
N MET A 124 25.01 1.93 3.83
CA MET A 124 25.03 2.79 5.01
C MET A 124 26.49 3.15 5.32
N MET A 125 26.78 4.44 5.34
CA MET A 125 28.12 4.95 5.60
C MET A 125 28.28 5.35 7.07
N TYR A 126 29.51 5.22 7.56
CA TYR A 126 29.95 5.71 8.87
C TYR A 126 30.93 6.87 8.69
N GLU A 127 31.50 7.37 9.77
CA GLU A 127 32.47 8.48 9.73
C GLU A 127 33.61 8.22 8.74
N ASN A 128 34.08 9.27 8.05
CA ASN A 128 35.13 9.23 7.05
C ASN A 128 34.82 8.35 5.81
N HIS A 129 33.57 8.26 5.40
CA HIS A 129 33.13 7.50 4.20
C HIS A 129 33.46 6.00 4.24
N LYS A 130 33.62 5.43 5.45
CA LYS A 130 33.71 3.98 5.59
C LYS A 130 32.31 3.36 5.61
N GLU A 131 32.19 2.18 5.03
CA GLU A 131 30.97 1.39 5.11
C GLU A 131 30.68 1.00 6.56
N PHE A 132 29.41 1.08 6.95
CA PHE A 132 28.97 0.69 8.28
C PHE A 132 28.85 -0.83 8.36
N GLY A 133 29.50 -1.42 9.36
CA GLY A 133 29.43 -2.84 9.64
C GLY A 133 30.39 -3.67 8.80
N ASN A 134 30.45 -4.94 9.15
CA ASN A 134 31.26 -5.93 8.43
C ASN A 134 30.34 -6.99 7.81
N PRO A 135 30.21 -7.02 6.48
CA PRO A 135 29.37 -8.01 5.84
C PRO A 135 29.97 -9.41 5.86
N LYS A 136 31.32 -9.52 5.97
CA LYS A 136 32.02 -10.79 5.86
C LYS A 136 31.94 -11.61 7.12
N ARG A 137 31.42 -12.81 6.99
CA ARG A 137 31.35 -13.80 8.07
C ARG A 137 32.69 -14.52 8.26
N LYS A 138 32.96 -14.94 9.48
CA LYS A 138 34.09 -15.85 9.79
C LYS A 138 33.59 -17.28 9.54
N ASN A 139 34.53 -18.15 9.12
CA ASN A 139 34.29 -19.62 9.00
C ASN A 139 33.16 -20.00 8.00
N TYR A 140 33.02 -19.27 6.92
CA TYR A 140 32.09 -19.64 5.85
C TYR A 140 32.64 -20.76 4.96
N VAL A 141 31.76 -21.53 4.35
CA VAL A 141 32.09 -22.52 3.32
C VAL A 141 31.54 -22.05 1.97
N LYS A 142 32.20 -22.44 0.88
CA LYS A 142 31.70 -22.18 -0.47
C LYS A 142 30.55 -23.12 -0.78
N ILE A 143 29.56 -22.61 -1.50
CA ILE A 143 28.46 -23.43 -1.98
C ILE A 143 28.95 -24.49 -2.97
N THR A 144 28.47 -25.70 -2.83
CA THR A 144 28.77 -26.81 -3.73
C THR A 144 27.88 -26.79 -4.97
N GLU A 145 28.27 -27.55 -6.00
CA GLU A 145 27.46 -27.69 -7.21
C GLU A 145 26.10 -28.36 -6.93
N SER A 146 26.04 -29.30 -5.98
CA SER A 146 24.78 -29.93 -5.55
C SER A 146 23.83 -28.92 -4.91
N GLU A 147 24.32 -28.02 -4.06
CA GLU A 147 23.53 -26.96 -3.42
C GLU A 147 23.08 -25.92 -4.44
N LYS A 148 23.93 -25.55 -5.41
CA LYS A 148 23.53 -24.70 -6.53
C LYS A 148 22.41 -25.34 -7.37
N ALA A 149 22.52 -26.65 -7.64
CA ALA A 149 21.48 -27.37 -8.35
C ALA A 149 20.16 -27.37 -7.57
N THR A 150 20.21 -27.39 -6.22
CA THR A 150 19.03 -27.24 -5.36
C THR A 150 18.39 -25.86 -5.49
N LEU A 151 19.21 -24.79 -5.48
CA LEU A 151 18.72 -23.43 -5.74
C LEU A 151 18.11 -23.31 -7.15
N GLY A 152 18.77 -23.90 -8.16
CA GLY A 152 18.27 -23.92 -9.55
C GLY A 152 16.90 -24.61 -9.66
N ARG A 153 16.72 -25.76 -8.98
CA ARG A 153 15.41 -26.42 -8.90
C ARG A 153 14.35 -25.54 -8.23
N LEU A 154 14.69 -24.86 -7.14
CA LEU A 154 13.77 -23.97 -6.44
C LEU A 154 13.33 -22.81 -7.34
N VAL A 155 14.25 -22.19 -8.07
CA VAL A 155 13.93 -21.13 -9.05
C VAL A 155 13.04 -21.69 -10.16
N SER A 156 13.37 -22.88 -10.71
CA SER A 156 12.57 -23.52 -11.74
C SER A 156 11.14 -23.81 -11.30
N ILE A 157 10.95 -24.36 -10.09
CA ILE A 157 9.61 -24.62 -9.54
C ILE A 157 8.82 -23.32 -9.42
N ARG A 158 9.43 -22.26 -8.90
CA ARG A 158 8.77 -20.95 -8.75
C ARG A 158 8.42 -20.33 -10.09
N TYR A 159 9.34 -20.41 -11.05
CA TYR A 159 9.08 -19.94 -12.40
C TYR A 159 7.85 -20.63 -13.01
N TRP A 160 7.80 -21.98 -12.94
CA TRP A 160 6.68 -22.72 -13.50
C TRP A 160 5.38 -22.49 -12.74
N ASN A 161 5.41 -22.30 -11.42
CA ASN A 161 4.23 -21.92 -10.65
C ASN A 161 3.68 -20.56 -11.12
N VAL A 162 4.54 -19.57 -11.32
CA VAL A 162 4.15 -18.27 -11.87
C VAL A 162 3.60 -18.40 -13.28
N GLN A 163 4.24 -19.22 -14.15
CA GLN A 163 3.73 -19.49 -15.50
C GLN A 163 2.36 -20.17 -15.47
N ASN A 164 2.17 -21.14 -14.60
CA ASN A 164 0.87 -21.79 -14.43
C ASN A 164 -0.18 -20.78 -13.94
N GLU A 165 0.13 -19.95 -12.94
CA GLU A 165 -0.77 -18.89 -12.49
C GLU A 165 -1.16 -17.93 -13.63
N ILE A 166 -0.21 -17.59 -14.50
CA ILE A 166 -0.44 -16.76 -15.69
C ILE A 166 -1.35 -17.52 -16.68
N CYS A 167 -1.03 -18.77 -16.98
CA CYS A 167 -1.76 -19.59 -17.95
C CYS A 167 -3.16 -20.01 -17.46
N GLU A 168 -3.30 -20.35 -16.17
CA GLU A 168 -4.58 -20.75 -15.56
C GLU A 168 -5.47 -19.55 -15.24
N GLY A 169 -5.01 -18.34 -15.56
CA GLY A 169 -5.79 -17.13 -15.43
C GLY A 169 -5.67 -16.46 -14.07
N GLY A 170 -4.50 -16.51 -13.46
CA GLY A 170 -4.18 -15.66 -12.30
C GLY A 170 -4.31 -14.17 -12.63
N PHE A 171 -4.01 -13.78 -13.87
CA PHE A 171 -4.43 -12.51 -14.45
C PHE A 171 -5.96 -12.47 -14.65
N SER A 172 -6.57 -13.57 -15.11
CA SER A 172 -8.03 -13.62 -15.38
C SER A 172 -8.87 -13.56 -14.11
N LYS A 173 -8.36 -13.89 -12.92
CA LYS A 173 -9.11 -13.71 -11.66
C LYS A 173 -9.15 -12.24 -11.28
N LYS A 174 -7.99 -11.56 -11.32
CA LYS A 174 -7.93 -10.11 -11.10
C LYS A 174 -8.64 -9.34 -12.22
N ASP A 175 -8.49 -9.75 -13.46
CA ASP A 175 -9.17 -9.14 -14.59
C ASP A 175 -10.70 -9.37 -14.53
N ARG A 176 -11.17 -10.52 -14.04
CA ARG A 176 -12.59 -10.75 -13.74
C ARG A 176 -13.05 -9.87 -12.59
N GLU A 177 -12.32 -9.80 -11.48
CA GLU A 177 -12.63 -8.91 -10.36
C GLU A 177 -12.67 -7.44 -10.79
N ILE A 178 -11.73 -7.00 -11.64
CA ILE A 178 -11.70 -5.65 -12.22
C ILE A 178 -12.90 -5.45 -13.17
N LYS A 179 -13.23 -6.43 -13.97
CA LYS A 179 -14.40 -6.38 -14.87
C LYS A 179 -15.70 -6.31 -14.08
N ASP A 180 -15.86 -7.14 -13.05
CA ASP A 180 -17.04 -7.15 -12.17
C ASP A 180 -17.18 -5.85 -11.38
N LEU A 181 -16.06 -5.30 -10.89
CA LEU A 181 -16.03 -3.98 -10.26
C LEU A 181 -16.43 -2.86 -11.24
N ASN A 182 -15.89 -2.90 -12.46
CA ASN A 182 -16.24 -1.92 -13.49
C ASN A 182 -17.72 -1.99 -13.91
N GLU A 183 -18.30 -3.19 -13.99
CA GLU A 183 -19.74 -3.38 -14.23
C GLU A 183 -20.58 -2.87 -13.06
N THR A 184 -20.14 -3.12 -11.83
CA THR A 184 -20.77 -2.58 -10.62
C THR A 184 -20.73 -1.06 -10.61
N VAL A 185 -19.59 -0.45 -10.92
CA VAL A 185 -19.43 1.01 -11.01
C VAL A 185 -20.34 1.59 -12.11
N LYS A 186 -20.44 0.95 -13.27
CA LYS A 186 -21.38 1.36 -14.34
C LYS A 186 -22.84 1.31 -13.88
N THR A 187 -23.19 0.25 -13.16
CA THR A 187 -24.56 0.07 -12.63
C THR A 187 -24.88 1.12 -11.57
N LEU A 188 -23.93 1.42 -10.68
CA LEU A 188 -24.06 2.48 -9.68
C LEU A 188 -24.18 3.86 -10.33
N HIS A 189 -23.35 4.17 -11.34
CA HIS A 189 -23.45 5.41 -12.10
C HIS A 189 -24.82 5.58 -12.77
N LYS A 190 -25.35 4.49 -13.38
CA LYS A 190 -26.69 4.50 -13.96
C LYS A 190 -27.76 4.78 -12.89
N LYS A 191 -27.65 4.14 -11.73
CA LYS A 191 -28.60 4.33 -10.63
C LYS A 191 -28.52 5.73 -10.01
N VAL A 192 -27.31 6.29 -9.89
CA VAL A 192 -27.12 7.69 -9.47
C VAL A 192 -27.75 8.64 -10.47
N LYS A 193 -27.56 8.41 -11.77
CA LYS A 193 -28.19 9.23 -12.83
C LYS A 193 -29.71 9.12 -12.81
N GLU A 194 -30.25 7.90 -12.65
CA GLU A 194 -31.70 7.69 -12.50
C GLU A 194 -32.28 8.37 -11.25
N LEU A 195 -31.52 8.38 -10.13
CA LEU A 195 -31.93 9.09 -8.92
C LEU A 195 -31.86 10.61 -9.11
N GLN A 196 -30.81 11.12 -9.79
CA GLN A 196 -30.68 12.52 -10.14
C GLN A 196 -31.80 12.97 -11.09
N GLU A 197 -32.12 12.16 -12.12
CA GLU A 197 -33.24 12.41 -13.04
C GLU A 197 -34.58 12.33 -12.30
N ARG A 198 -34.75 11.48 -11.29
CA ARG A 198 -35.91 11.45 -10.40
C ARG A 198 -35.98 12.66 -9.48
N GLU A 199 -34.85 13.12 -8.94
CA GLU A 199 -34.79 14.39 -8.21
C GLU A 199 -35.10 15.58 -9.11
N ASP A 200 -34.65 15.58 -10.37
CA ASP A 200 -34.93 16.63 -11.35
C ASP A 200 -36.33 16.51 -11.94
N SER A 201 -36.94 15.31 -12.00
CA SER A 201 -38.31 15.06 -12.45
C SER A 201 -39.35 15.26 -11.33
N GLY A 202 -38.98 15.23 -10.09
CA GLY A 202 -39.74 15.81 -9.01
C GLY A 202 -39.70 17.32 -9.20
N LYS A 203 -40.74 17.90 -9.83
CA LYS A 203 -40.96 19.31 -10.22
C LYS A 203 -40.41 20.34 -9.20
N TRP A 204 -39.07 20.39 -9.07
CA TRP A 204 -38.41 21.44 -8.31
C TRP A 204 -38.51 22.74 -9.11
N ILE A 205 -39.26 23.67 -8.58
CA ILE A 205 -39.32 25.01 -9.13
C ILE A 205 -38.20 25.79 -8.44
N LYS A 206 -37.30 26.38 -9.26
CA LYS A 206 -36.23 27.21 -8.69
C LYS A 206 -36.84 28.42 -8.01
N SER A 207 -36.40 28.75 -6.81
CA SER A 207 -36.97 29.83 -6.00
C SER A 207 -36.86 31.22 -6.65
N PHE A 208 -35.88 31.40 -7.58
CA PHE A 208 -35.70 32.62 -8.33
C PHE A 208 -36.53 32.68 -9.66
N GLU A 209 -37.07 31.53 -10.11
CA GLU A 209 -37.92 31.46 -11.33
C GLU A 209 -39.38 31.70 -11.00
N SER A 210 -39.83 31.14 -9.88
CA SER A 210 -41.21 31.30 -9.43
C SER A 210 -41.33 31.06 -7.93
N LEU A 211 -42.31 31.71 -7.32
CA LEU A 211 -42.70 31.52 -5.91
C LEU A 211 -44.04 30.78 -5.85
N PRO A 212 -44.35 30.08 -4.75
CA PRO A 212 -45.69 29.52 -4.56
C PRO A 212 -46.77 30.61 -4.70
N SER A 213 -47.90 30.26 -5.26
CA SER A 213 -48.99 31.24 -5.50
C SER A 213 -49.75 31.66 -4.23
N ASP A 214 -49.58 30.89 -3.15
CA ASP A 214 -50.24 31.09 -1.88
C ASP A 214 -49.30 30.67 -0.71
N ASP A 215 -49.73 30.93 0.51
CA ASP A 215 -48.94 30.64 1.75
C ASP A 215 -49.04 29.16 2.16
N ARG A 216 -49.27 28.21 1.24
CA ARG A 216 -49.30 26.79 1.52
C ARG A 216 -47.91 26.23 1.86
N TYR A 217 -47.87 25.16 2.62
CA TYR A 217 -46.63 24.42 2.88
C TYR A 217 -46.17 23.71 1.60
N VAL A 218 -44.86 23.84 1.34
CA VAL A 218 -44.18 23.22 0.21
C VAL A 218 -42.92 22.53 0.73
N ILE A 219 -42.40 21.58 -0.07
CA ILE A 219 -41.08 20.99 0.20
C ILE A 219 -40.04 21.99 -0.27
N LEU A 220 -39.07 22.29 0.58
CA LEU A 220 -37.97 23.22 0.30
C LEU A 220 -36.67 22.47 0.08
N ARG A 221 -35.93 22.85 -0.97
CA ARG A 221 -34.57 22.33 -1.23
C ARG A 221 -33.54 23.37 -0.82
N PHE A 222 -32.62 22.93 0.05
CA PHE A 222 -31.41 23.65 0.42
C PHE A 222 -30.20 22.99 -0.22
N PHE A 223 -29.02 23.54 -0.02
CA PHE A 223 -27.77 22.96 -0.54
C PHE A 223 -27.43 21.60 0.11
N ASP A 224 -27.73 21.46 1.38
CA ASP A 224 -27.30 20.34 2.24
C ASP A 224 -28.47 19.44 2.74
N ARG A 225 -29.73 19.84 2.51
CA ARG A 225 -30.92 19.11 3.01
C ARG A 225 -32.20 19.51 2.29
N ILE A 226 -33.24 18.74 2.60
CA ILE A 226 -34.63 19.04 2.28
C ILE A 226 -35.36 19.41 3.56
N GLY A 227 -36.30 20.34 3.50
CA GLY A 227 -37.13 20.78 4.61
C GLY A 227 -38.56 21.05 4.18
N ILE A 228 -39.40 21.44 5.11
CA ILE A 228 -40.76 21.88 4.87
C ILE A 228 -40.90 23.35 5.29
N GLY A 229 -41.63 24.11 4.53
CA GLY A 229 -41.90 25.52 4.84
C GLY A 229 -42.88 26.14 3.85
N TYR A 230 -43.07 27.43 3.93
CA TYR A 230 -43.96 28.18 3.03
C TYR A 230 -43.36 29.56 2.73
N TYR A 231 -43.87 30.20 1.71
CA TYR A 231 -43.50 31.56 1.37
C TYR A 231 -44.58 32.53 1.86
N ASP A 232 -44.22 33.40 2.79
CA ASP A 232 -45.13 34.44 3.31
C ASP A 232 -45.06 35.66 2.39
N HIS A 233 -46.10 35.82 1.58
CA HIS A 233 -46.16 36.93 0.62
C HIS A 233 -46.28 38.31 1.29
N LYS A 234 -46.81 38.40 2.51
CA LYS A 234 -46.88 39.67 3.26
C LYS A 234 -45.53 40.11 3.76
N LYS A 235 -44.75 39.12 4.23
CA LYS A 235 -43.37 39.35 4.76
C LYS A 235 -42.30 39.28 3.67
N ASN A 236 -42.66 38.76 2.52
CA ASN A 236 -41.75 38.54 1.38
C ASN A 236 -40.54 37.66 1.76
N HIS A 237 -40.80 36.59 2.54
CA HIS A 237 -39.77 35.71 3.05
C HIS A 237 -40.23 34.23 3.10
N TRP A 238 -39.23 33.34 2.94
CA TRP A 238 -39.44 31.93 3.23
C TRP A 238 -39.48 31.69 4.74
N MET A 239 -40.48 30.91 5.18
CA MET A 239 -40.75 30.57 6.56
C MET A 239 -40.54 29.07 6.76
N ASP A 240 -40.07 28.68 7.95
CA ASP A 240 -40.04 27.27 8.37
C ASP A 240 -41.44 26.81 8.81
N GLU A 241 -41.54 25.51 9.16
CA GLU A 241 -42.76 24.89 9.68
C GLU A 241 -43.30 25.52 10.98
N ASN A 242 -42.44 26.21 11.73
CA ASN A 242 -42.74 26.86 12.98
C ASN A 242 -43.06 28.36 12.80
N GLY A 243 -43.07 28.86 11.56
CA GLY A 243 -43.34 30.25 11.27
C GLY A 243 -42.18 31.21 11.53
N ASN A 244 -40.96 30.72 11.57
CA ASN A 244 -39.75 31.53 11.67
C ASN A 244 -39.20 31.83 10.29
N VAL A 245 -38.61 33.01 10.09
CA VAL A 245 -37.96 33.38 8.83
C VAL A 245 -36.73 32.50 8.60
N LEU A 246 -36.67 31.84 7.45
CA LEU A 246 -35.53 31.04 7.05
C LEU A 246 -34.33 31.95 6.75
N LYS A 247 -33.26 31.79 7.50
CA LYS A 247 -31.98 32.49 7.32
C LYS A 247 -31.09 31.86 6.24
N ARG A 248 -31.57 30.84 5.54
CA ARG A 248 -30.85 30.09 4.52
C ARG A 248 -31.47 30.30 3.15
N TYR A 249 -30.62 30.21 2.10
CA TYR A 249 -31.11 30.29 0.73
C TYR A 249 -31.88 29.03 0.35
N VAL A 250 -33.14 29.20 -0.07
CA VAL A 250 -33.96 28.17 -0.69
C VAL A 250 -33.58 28.08 -2.15
N LEU A 251 -32.99 26.95 -2.58
CA LEU A 251 -32.58 26.72 -3.97
C LEU A 251 -33.78 26.42 -4.88
N GLY A 252 -34.79 25.77 -4.34
CA GLY A 252 -35.99 25.41 -5.06
C GLY A 252 -37.07 24.91 -4.14
N TRP A 253 -38.25 24.79 -4.65
CA TRP A 253 -39.42 24.26 -3.97
C TRP A 253 -40.22 23.31 -4.85
N SER A 254 -40.98 22.41 -4.24
CA SER A 254 -41.90 21.50 -4.93
C SER A 254 -43.20 21.44 -4.13
N GLU A 255 -44.31 21.22 -4.83
CA GLU A 255 -45.57 20.97 -4.16
C GLU A 255 -45.43 19.76 -3.26
N ALA A 256 -45.81 19.90 -2.01
CA ALA A 256 -45.92 18.74 -1.12
C ALA A 256 -47.00 17.82 -1.73
N PRO A 257 -46.77 16.53 -1.92
CA PRO A 257 -47.85 15.59 -2.21
C PRO A 257 -48.88 15.77 -1.13
N LEU A 258 -50.16 15.87 -1.48
CA LEU A 258 -51.28 15.95 -0.57
C LEU A 258 -51.08 14.87 0.52
N MET A 259 -50.65 15.28 1.69
CA MET A 259 -50.47 14.38 2.84
C MET A 259 -51.83 14.14 3.48
N ASP A 260 -52.68 13.36 2.80
CA ASP A 260 -53.98 12.98 3.34
C ASP A 260 -53.87 11.95 4.51
N LYS A 261 -52.72 11.56 4.93
CA LYS A 261 -52.53 10.62 6.09
C LYS A 261 -51.14 10.69 6.68
N PHE A 262 -50.81 11.65 7.52
CA PHE A 262 -49.96 11.43 8.67
C PHE A 262 -50.64 11.99 9.92
N TYR A 263 -51.53 11.19 10.48
CA TYR A 263 -51.89 11.33 11.89
C TYR A 263 -50.73 10.80 12.71
N ILE A 264 -50.22 11.64 13.60
CA ILE A 264 -49.32 11.32 14.72
C ILE A 264 -49.99 10.30 15.62
#